data_56936ab09deaf3af65f49e9d3406c9d4
#
_entry.id   56936ab09deaf3af65f49e9d3406c9d4
#
_cell.length_a   1.000
_cell.length_b   1.000
_cell.length_c   1.000
_cell.angle_alpha   90.00
_cell.angle_beta   90.00
_cell.angle_gamma   90.00
#
_symmetry.space_group_name_H-M   'P 1'
#
loop_
_entity.id
_entity.type
_entity.pdbx_description
1 polymer ?
#
loop_
_entity_poly.entity_id
_entity_poly.type
_entity_poly.pdbx_seq_one_letter_code
_entity_poly.pdbx_strand_id
1 'polypeptide(L)'
;FFSWWFFKKSFPRLTDNSLSVQIINNLQQPIDFYTVRINKSPEAGDVVNHLGTIRSGYYRIEYFNVKNSDEYWLMGFIGKKKLVYFSQHAVVNKNEDQLVEVRNYINQSQRLSDLGVKKVNAYVNDTVTEAIWITLDFLLIFLNLVLLLRKRTLRVEH
;
A
#
# COMPACT_ATOMS: atom_id res chain seq x y z
N PHE A 1 20.39 2.05 2.57
CA PHE A 1 19.05 1.60 2.99
C PHE A 1 17.95 2.30 2.19
N PHE A 2 17.98 3.63 2.06
CA PHE A 2 16.96 4.44 1.37
C PHE A 2 16.88 4.14 -0.14
N SER A 3 18.02 3.99 -0.81
CA SER A 3 18.06 3.67 -2.25
C SER A 3 17.48 2.29 -2.54
N TRP A 4 17.71 1.30 -1.69
CA TRP A 4 17.18 -0.05 -1.87
C TRP A 4 15.67 -0.13 -1.70
N TRP A 5 15.11 0.62 -0.74
CA TRP A 5 13.66 0.76 -0.55
C TRP A 5 12.98 1.44 -1.75
N PHE A 6 13.62 2.51 -2.29
CA PHE A 6 13.13 3.21 -3.47
C PHE A 6 13.14 2.33 -4.71
N PHE A 7 14.19 1.55 -4.93
CA PHE A 7 14.29 0.60 -6.04
C PHE A 7 13.22 -0.52 -5.93
N LYS A 8 12.96 -1.04 -4.75
CA LYS A 8 11.96 -2.10 -4.54
C LYS A 8 10.52 -1.63 -4.82
N LYS A 9 10.23 -0.35 -4.63
CA LYS A 9 8.91 0.25 -4.88
C LYS A 9 8.71 0.71 -6.33
N SER A 10 9.81 0.97 -7.06
CA SER A 10 9.75 1.56 -8.40
C SER A 10 9.75 0.55 -9.55
N PHE A 11 10.06 -0.73 -9.31
CA PHE A 11 10.21 -1.74 -10.36
C PHE A 11 9.33 -3.00 -10.25
N PRO A 12 8.02 -2.93 -9.96
CA PRO A 12 7.14 -4.11 -10.10
C PRO A 12 6.88 -4.50 -11.56
N ARG A 13 7.22 -3.62 -12.52
CA ARG A 13 6.83 -3.75 -13.94
C ARG A 13 7.67 -4.71 -14.78
N LEU A 14 8.75 -5.28 -14.22
CA LEU A 14 9.73 -6.09 -14.98
C LEU A 14 9.69 -7.60 -14.66
N THR A 15 8.69 -8.07 -13.93
CA THR A 15 8.61 -9.50 -13.61
C THR A 15 7.54 -10.19 -14.47
N ASP A 16 7.89 -11.31 -15.08
CA ASP A 16 7.05 -12.16 -15.94
C ASP A 16 5.74 -12.70 -15.30
N ASN A 17 5.39 -12.27 -14.09
CA ASN A 17 4.20 -12.68 -13.34
C ASN A 17 3.47 -11.47 -12.74
N SER A 18 3.25 -10.44 -13.54
CA SER A 18 2.50 -9.26 -13.10
C SER A 18 1.06 -9.31 -13.59
N LEU A 19 0.13 -9.08 -12.66
CA LEU A 19 -1.28 -8.84 -12.96
C LEU A 19 -1.51 -7.33 -13.01
N SER A 20 -2.12 -6.85 -14.09
CA SER A 20 -2.62 -5.47 -14.18
C SER A 20 -4.08 -5.44 -13.78
N VAL A 21 -4.42 -4.59 -12.82
CA VAL A 21 -5.80 -4.39 -12.37
C VAL A 21 -6.19 -2.95 -12.54
N GLN A 22 -7.18 -2.71 -13.37
CA GLN A 22 -7.81 -1.40 -13.52
C GLN A 22 -9.04 -1.33 -12.62
N ILE A 23 -9.02 -0.39 -11.67
CA ILE A 23 -10.10 -0.17 -10.72
C ILE A 23 -10.80 1.13 -11.07
N ILE A 24 -12.10 1.07 -11.33
CA ILE A 24 -12.93 2.24 -11.66
C ILE A 24 -13.89 2.51 -10.50
N ASN A 25 -13.85 3.71 -9.96
CA ASN A 25 -14.80 4.13 -8.94
C ASN A 25 -16.03 4.81 -9.60
N ASN A 26 -17.10 4.07 -9.78
CA ASN A 26 -18.39 4.58 -10.27
C ASN A 26 -19.36 4.97 -9.14
N LEU A 27 -18.88 4.99 -7.88
CA LEU A 27 -19.66 5.52 -6.76
C LEU A 27 -19.61 7.05 -6.74
N GLN A 28 -20.58 7.67 -6.09
CA GLN A 28 -20.66 9.15 -6.02
C GLN A 28 -19.62 9.78 -5.10
N GLN A 29 -18.92 8.98 -4.29
CA GLN A 29 -17.97 9.46 -3.30
C GLN A 29 -16.55 8.97 -3.61
N PRO A 30 -15.51 9.74 -3.22
CA PRO A 30 -14.14 9.26 -3.28
C PRO A 30 -13.96 8.10 -2.31
N ILE A 31 -13.33 7.04 -2.78
CA ILE A 31 -13.08 5.82 -2.02
C ILE A 31 -11.58 5.60 -1.92
N ASP A 32 -11.11 5.32 -0.72
CA ASP A 32 -9.72 4.93 -0.45
C ASP A 32 -9.58 3.41 -0.56
N PHE A 33 -8.76 2.94 -1.51
CA PHE A 33 -8.66 1.54 -1.85
C PHE A 33 -7.38 0.89 -1.31
N TYR A 34 -7.55 -0.32 -0.83
CA TYR A 34 -6.48 -1.24 -0.44
C TYR A 34 -6.65 -2.56 -1.15
N THR A 35 -5.55 -3.22 -1.46
CA THR A 35 -5.56 -4.62 -1.88
C THR A 35 -4.81 -5.47 -0.87
N VAL A 36 -5.33 -6.67 -0.64
CA VAL A 36 -4.71 -7.71 0.18
C VAL A 36 -4.48 -8.91 -0.71
N ARG A 37 -3.21 -9.21 -1.01
CA ARG A 37 -2.84 -10.42 -1.76
C ARG A 37 -2.65 -11.58 -0.79
N ILE A 38 -3.34 -12.66 -1.06
CA ILE A 38 -3.27 -13.88 -0.26
C ILE A 38 -2.18 -14.77 -0.85
N ASN A 39 -1.14 -15.03 -0.08
CA ASN A 39 -0.05 -15.90 -0.50
C ASN A 39 -0.40 -17.37 -0.23
N LYS A 40 0.02 -18.25 -1.16
CA LYS A 40 -0.15 -19.70 -1.02
C LYS A 40 0.62 -20.27 0.16
N SER A 41 1.78 -19.71 0.46
CA SER A 41 2.61 -20.12 1.58
C SER A 41 2.29 -19.27 2.81
N PRO A 42 1.86 -19.87 3.93
CA PRO A 42 1.60 -19.14 5.17
C PRO A 42 2.84 -18.41 5.70
N GLU A 43 4.04 -18.93 5.40
CA GLU A 43 5.32 -18.34 5.84
C GLU A 43 5.63 -17.02 5.14
N ALA A 44 5.14 -16.84 3.91
CA ALA A 44 5.39 -15.62 3.13
C ALA A 44 4.54 -14.43 3.60
N GLY A 45 3.51 -14.67 4.41
CA GLY A 45 2.56 -13.65 4.84
C GLY A 45 1.76 -13.04 3.69
N ASP A 46 0.64 -12.42 4.02
CA ASP A 46 -0.15 -11.69 3.03
C ASP A 46 0.42 -10.29 2.81
N VAL A 47 0.27 -9.77 1.59
CA VAL A 47 0.81 -8.46 1.22
C VAL A 47 -0.32 -7.47 1.07
N VAL A 48 -0.29 -6.41 1.87
CA VAL A 48 -1.22 -5.29 1.78
C VAL A 48 -0.59 -4.16 1.00
N ASN A 49 -1.32 -3.60 0.02
CA ASN A 49 -0.93 -2.41 -0.71
C ASN A 49 -2.02 -1.34 -0.58
N HIS A 50 -1.60 -0.10 -0.32
CA HIS A 50 -2.47 1.06 -0.35
C HIS A 50 -2.48 1.64 -1.77
N LEU A 51 -3.63 1.65 -2.40
CA LEU A 51 -3.81 2.16 -3.75
C LEU A 51 -4.07 3.68 -3.77
N GLY A 52 -4.50 4.22 -2.64
CA GLY A 52 -4.89 5.61 -2.49
C GLY A 52 -6.34 5.86 -2.86
N THR A 53 -6.74 7.11 -2.76
CA THR A 53 -8.12 7.55 -2.98
C THR A 53 -8.41 7.72 -4.47
N ILE A 54 -9.44 7.02 -4.97
CA ILE A 54 -9.95 7.18 -6.33
C ILE A 54 -11.25 8.01 -6.26
N ARG A 55 -11.27 9.13 -6.97
CA ARG A 55 -12.44 10.00 -7.04
C ARG A 55 -13.57 9.36 -7.86
N SER A 56 -14.80 9.82 -7.65
CA SER A 56 -15.95 9.41 -8.45
C SER A 56 -15.70 9.60 -9.95
N GLY A 57 -15.97 8.56 -10.74
CA GLY A 57 -15.78 8.56 -12.19
C GLY A 57 -14.34 8.41 -12.67
N TYR A 58 -13.36 8.28 -11.75
CA TYR A 58 -11.95 8.08 -12.09
C TYR A 58 -11.54 6.63 -11.94
N TYR A 59 -10.42 6.29 -12.56
CA TYR A 59 -9.83 4.95 -12.46
C TYR A 59 -8.37 5.02 -12.02
N ARG A 60 -7.86 3.88 -11.58
CA ARG A 60 -6.46 3.64 -11.29
C ARG A 60 -6.04 2.28 -11.81
N ILE A 61 -4.85 2.21 -12.36
CA ILE A 61 -4.23 0.95 -12.78
C ILE A 61 -3.12 0.62 -11.79
N GLU A 62 -3.17 -0.58 -11.26
CA GLU A 62 -2.15 -1.12 -10.35
C GLU A 62 -1.59 -2.43 -10.90
N TYR A 63 -0.31 -2.62 -10.65
CA TYR A 63 0.41 -3.82 -11.08
C TYR A 63 0.81 -4.63 -9.87
N PHE A 64 0.41 -5.88 -9.82
CA PHE A 64 0.73 -6.79 -8.73
C PHE A 64 1.68 -7.87 -9.20
N ASN A 65 2.70 -8.16 -8.42
CA ASN A 65 3.45 -9.39 -8.59
C ASN A 65 2.64 -10.54 -7.96
N VAL A 66 2.11 -11.44 -8.79
CA VAL A 66 1.22 -12.54 -8.38
C VAL A 66 1.92 -13.90 -8.43
N LYS A 67 3.25 -13.94 -8.43
CA LYS A 67 4.04 -15.19 -8.52
C LYS A 67 3.58 -16.26 -7.52
N ASN A 68 3.26 -15.85 -6.30
CA ASN A 68 2.91 -16.73 -5.19
C ASN A 68 1.46 -16.54 -4.69
N SER A 69 0.61 -15.85 -5.46
CA SER A 69 -0.77 -15.55 -5.04
C SER A 69 -1.74 -16.01 -6.12
N ASP A 70 -2.84 -16.66 -5.71
CA ASP A 70 -3.94 -17.05 -6.60
C ASP A 70 -5.18 -16.19 -6.36
N GLU A 71 -5.13 -15.33 -5.36
CA GLU A 71 -6.28 -14.53 -4.93
C GLU A 71 -5.81 -13.19 -4.38
N TYR A 72 -6.61 -12.16 -4.63
CA TYR A 72 -6.49 -10.88 -3.95
C TYR A 72 -7.86 -10.34 -3.55
N TRP A 73 -7.89 -9.57 -2.49
CA TRP A 73 -9.08 -8.86 -2.02
C TRP A 73 -8.94 -7.39 -2.36
N LEU A 74 -10.00 -6.78 -2.87
CA LEU A 74 -10.11 -5.34 -3.06
C LEU A 74 -11.02 -4.78 -1.96
N MET A 75 -10.51 -3.81 -1.23
CA MET A 75 -11.19 -3.18 -0.10
C MET A 75 -11.28 -1.68 -0.32
N GLY A 76 -12.48 -1.11 -0.16
CA GLY A 76 -12.73 0.32 -0.29
C GLY A 76 -13.24 0.91 1.03
N PHE A 77 -12.67 2.05 1.42
CA PHE A 77 -13.01 2.75 2.65
C PHE A 77 -13.47 4.17 2.37
N ILE A 78 -14.46 4.64 3.13
CA ILE A 78 -14.81 6.05 3.23
C ILE A 78 -14.25 6.60 4.53
N GLY A 79 -13.48 7.70 4.43
CA GLY A 79 -12.73 8.19 5.57
C GLY A 79 -11.67 7.19 6.03
N LYS A 80 -11.22 7.30 7.29
CA LYS A 80 -10.09 6.48 7.75
C LYS A 80 -10.45 5.05 8.19
N LYS A 81 -11.76 4.72 8.35
CA LYS A 81 -12.13 3.46 9.04
C LYS A 81 -13.39 2.75 8.54
N LYS A 82 -14.22 3.37 7.72
CA LYS A 82 -15.49 2.76 7.31
C LYS A 82 -15.31 1.95 6.04
N LEU A 83 -15.24 0.63 6.16
CA LEU A 83 -15.29 -0.27 5.02
C LEU A 83 -16.67 -0.15 4.34
N VAL A 84 -16.67 0.09 3.04
CA VAL A 84 -17.89 0.21 2.21
C VAL A 84 -17.90 -0.75 1.03
N TYR A 85 -16.75 -1.26 0.66
CA TYR A 85 -16.59 -2.18 -0.45
C TYR A 85 -15.60 -3.28 -0.10
N PHE A 86 -15.99 -4.53 -0.33
CA PHE A 86 -15.13 -5.71 -0.23
C PHE A 86 -15.46 -6.66 -1.36
N SER A 87 -14.47 -7.01 -2.15
CA SER A 87 -14.57 -8.03 -3.18
C SER A 87 -13.34 -8.93 -3.22
N GLN A 88 -13.59 -10.18 -3.57
CA GLN A 88 -12.60 -11.23 -3.67
C GLN A 88 -12.41 -11.58 -5.14
N HIS A 89 -11.17 -11.62 -5.60
CA HIS A 89 -10.83 -11.87 -6.98
C HIS A 89 -9.81 -13.00 -7.09
N ALA A 90 -10.11 -13.98 -7.95
CA ALA A 90 -9.16 -15.03 -8.29
C ALA A 90 -8.20 -14.56 -9.38
N VAL A 91 -6.95 -14.96 -9.29
CA VAL A 91 -5.93 -14.77 -10.33
C VAL A 91 -5.89 -16.01 -11.19
N VAL A 92 -6.63 -16.00 -12.30
CA VAL A 92 -6.71 -17.16 -13.23
C VAL A 92 -5.48 -17.17 -14.15
N ASN A 93 -5.14 -16.04 -14.73
CA ASN A 93 -3.98 -15.86 -15.60
C ASN A 93 -3.05 -14.79 -15.06
N LYS A 94 -1.75 -15.09 -15.01
CA LYS A 94 -0.74 -14.19 -14.40
C LYS A 94 -0.29 -13.04 -15.30
N ASN A 95 -0.75 -12.98 -16.54
CA ASN A 95 -0.41 -11.94 -17.52
C ASN A 95 -1.66 -11.31 -18.12
N GLU A 96 -2.77 -11.32 -17.40
CA GLU A 96 -4.05 -10.81 -17.86
C GLU A 96 -4.36 -9.46 -17.21
N ASP A 97 -5.00 -8.60 -17.99
CA ASP A 97 -5.55 -7.35 -17.48
C ASP A 97 -6.93 -7.59 -16.89
N GLN A 98 -7.12 -7.25 -15.64
CA GLN A 98 -8.42 -7.35 -14.97
C GLN A 98 -9.04 -5.95 -14.81
N LEU A 99 -10.36 -5.88 -15.08
CA LEU A 99 -11.16 -4.68 -14.89
C LEU A 99 -12.10 -4.89 -13.70
N VAL A 100 -12.00 -4.03 -12.69
CA VAL A 100 -12.90 -4.02 -11.54
C VAL A 100 -13.66 -2.71 -11.50
N GLU A 101 -14.95 -2.77 -11.81
CA GLU A 101 -15.85 -1.62 -11.72
C GLU A 101 -16.61 -1.62 -10.39
N VAL A 102 -16.37 -0.61 -9.60
CA VAL A 102 -17.04 -0.43 -8.31
C VAL A 102 -18.29 0.44 -8.52
N ARG A 103 -19.44 -0.20 -8.70
CA ARG A 103 -20.72 0.47 -8.98
C ARG A 103 -21.64 0.58 -7.76
N ASN A 104 -21.49 -0.32 -6.80
CA ASN A 104 -22.31 -0.40 -5.60
C ASN A 104 -21.47 -0.65 -4.36
N TYR A 105 -21.99 -0.30 -3.20
CA TYR A 105 -21.43 -0.70 -1.92
C TYR A 105 -21.71 -2.20 -1.71
N ILE A 106 -20.65 -3.01 -1.72
CA ILE A 106 -20.75 -4.47 -1.65
C ILE A 106 -19.79 -4.97 -0.58
N ASN A 107 -20.26 -5.93 0.20
CA ASN A 107 -19.43 -6.77 1.04
C ASN A 107 -19.74 -8.23 0.75
N GLN A 108 -18.89 -8.89 -0.05
CA GLN A 108 -19.12 -10.28 -0.47
C GLN A 108 -18.95 -11.28 0.66
N SER A 109 -18.21 -10.94 1.71
CA SER A 109 -17.99 -11.82 2.85
C SER A 109 -17.66 -11.03 4.12
N GLN A 110 -18.57 -11.01 5.08
CA GLN A 110 -18.35 -10.31 6.35
C GLN A 110 -17.12 -10.85 7.08
N ARG A 111 -16.95 -12.17 7.13
CA ARG A 111 -15.81 -12.81 7.80
C ARG A 111 -14.47 -12.43 7.19
N LEU A 112 -14.38 -12.46 5.86
CA LEU A 112 -13.14 -12.12 5.15
C LEU A 112 -12.88 -10.61 5.17
N SER A 113 -13.92 -9.79 5.11
CA SER A 113 -13.77 -8.34 5.21
C SER A 113 -13.27 -7.92 6.60
N ASP A 114 -13.74 -8.53 7.67
CA ASP A 114 -13.26 -8.28 9.03
C ASP A 114 -11.77 -8.68 9.18
N LEU A 115 -11.39 -9.81 8.59
CA LEU A 115 -9.99 -10.22 8.53
C LEU A 115 -9.15 -9.24 7.71
N GLY A 116 -9.65 -8.81 6.56
CA GLY A 116 -9.02 -7.83 5.70
C GLY A 116 -8.81 -6.49 6.41
N VAL A 117 -9.82 -5.99 7.13
CA VAL A 117 -9.71 -4.76 7.94
C VAL A 117 -8.60 -4.89 8.99
N LYS A 118 -8.46 -6.03 9.66
CA LYS A 118 -7.37 -6.26 10.60
C LYS A 118 -6.01 -6.17 9.92
N LYS A 119 -5.86 -6.77 8.71
CA LYS A 119 -4.62 -6.72 7.92
C LYS A 119 -4.29 -5.30 7.46
N VAL A 120 -5.28 -4.56 6.98
CA VAL A 120 -5.11 -3.14 6.57
C VAL A 120 -4.72 -2.29 7.77
N ASN A 121 -5.35 -2.46 8.93
CA ASN A 121 -5.00 -1.71 10.13
C ASN A 121 -3.57 -2.02 10.62
N ALA A 122 -3.15 -3.28 10.58
CA ALA A 122 -1.77 -3.65 10.90
C ALA A 122 -0.78 -2.97 9.94
N TYR A 123 -1.03 -3.02 8.63
CA TYR A 123 -0.22 -2.35 7.62
C TYR A 123 -0.12 -0.84 7.86
N VAL A 124 -1.24 -0.17 8.17
CA VAL A 124 -1.24 1.28 8.44
C VAL A 124 -0.43 1.59 9.70
N ASN A 125 -0.56 0.80 10.76
CA ASN A 125 0.21 0.99 11.99
C ASN A 125 1.71 0.79 11.76
N ASP A 126 2.10 -0.24 11.01
CA ASP A 126 3.51 -0.49 10.67
C ASP A 126 4.08 0.65 9.84
N THR A 127 3.33 1.13 8.84
CA THR A 127 3.75 2.27 8.00
C THR A 127 3.92 3.55 8.82
N VAL A 128 3.01 3.83 9.77
CA VAL A 128 3.13 4.99 10.68
C VAL A 128 4.35 4.85 11.58
N THR A 129 4.58 3.67 12.14
CA THR A 129 5.75 3.41 12.99
C THR A 129 7.06 3.59 12.23
N GLU A 130 7.15 3.05 11.01
CA GLU A 130 8.32 3.26 10.13
C GLU A 130 8.54 4.76 9.82
N ALA A 131 7.48 5.50 9.53
CA ALA A 131 7.57 6.94 9.27
C ALA A 131 8.08 7.73 10.48
N ILE A 132 7.69 7.34 11.70
CA ILE A 132 8.19 7.96 12.96
C ILE A 132 9.69 7.69 13.10
N TRP A 133 10.16 6.47 12.90
CA TRP A 133 11.58 6.13 12.99
C TRP A 133 12.42 6.87 11.96
N ILE A 134 11.98 6.94 10.71
CA ILE A 134 12.66 7.71 9.66
C ILE A 134 12.76 9.20 10.05
N THR A 135 11.68 9.77 10.58
CA THR A 135 11.65 11.17 11.02
C THR A 135 12.64 11.42 12.17
N LEU A 136 12.72 10.50 13.14
CA LEU A 136 13.70 10.56 14.24
C LEU A 136 15.12 10.49 13.73
N ASP A 137 15.42 9.61 12.78
CA ASP A 137 16.75 9.48 12.19
C ASP A 137 17.17 10.78 11.48
N PHE A 138 16.29 11.39 10.71
CA PHE A 138 16.56 12.70 10.09
C PHE A 138 16.81 13.79 11.13
N LEU A 139 16.04 13.81 12.21
CA LEU A 139 16.19 14.80 13.28
C LEU A 139 17.54 14.63 14.00
N LEU A 140 17.97 13.39 14.25
CA LEU A 140 19.29 13.07 14.83
C LEU A 140 20.43 13.50 13.90
N ILE A 141 20.33 13.24 12.60
CA ILE A 141 21.32 13.67 11.60
C ILE A 141 21.41 15.20 11.60
N PHE A 142 20.28 15.89 11.57
CA PHE A 142 20.23 17.34 11.61
C PHE A 142 20.87 17.93 12.88
N LEU A 143 20.54 17.34 14.04
CA LEU A 143 21.13 17.75 15.33
C LEU A 143 22.65 17.59 15.34
N ASN A 144 23.16 16.46 14.85
CA ASN A 144 24.58 16.20 14.74
C ASN A 144 25.28 17.22 13.81
N LEU A 145 24.63 17.56 12.68
CA LEU A 145 25.14 18.56 11.75
C LEU A 145 25.25 19.96 12.43
N VAL A 146 24.21 20.36 13.14
CA VAL A 146 24.19 21.64 13.89
C VAL A 146 25.31 21.67 14.95
N LEU A 147 25.50 20.58 15.69
CA LEU A 147 26.58 20.48 16.70
C LEU A 147 27.96 20.55 16.07
N LEU A 148 28.16 19.92 14.91
CA LEU A 148 29.44 19.99 14.19
C LEU A 148 29.71 21.42 13.67
N LEU A 149 28.72 22.10 13.14
CA LEU A 149 28.85 23.47 12.68
C LEU A 149 29.17 24.40 13.85
N ARG A 150 28.46 24.27 14.98
CA ARG A 150 28.74 25.05 16.19
C ARG A 150 30.18 24.82 16.71
N LYS A 151 30.68 23.58 16.67
CA LYS A 151 32.05 23.26 17.08
C LYS A 151 33.10 23.89 16.15
N ARG A 152 32.81 24.04 14.86
CA ARG A 152 33.68 24.71 13.88
C ARG A 152 33.72 26.21 14.11
N THR A 153 32.59 26.88 14.37
CA THR A 153 32.54 28.32 14.62
C THR A 153 33.34 28.70 15.88
N LEU A 154 33.22 27.91 16.95
CA LEU A 154 33.98 28.12 18.19
C LEU A 154 35.50 27.91 18.04
N ARG A 155 35.98 27.19 17.01
CA ARG A 155 37.41 27.00 16.73
C ARG A 155 38.03 28.12 15.90
N VAL A 156 37.23 28.93 15.24
CA VAL A 156 37.72 30.04 14.39
C VAL A 156 37.89 31.33 15.19
N GLU A 157 37.32 31.41 16.40
CA GLU A 157 37.43 32.58 17.28
C GLU A 157 38.61 32.51 18.29
N HIS A 158 39.46 31.51 18.20
CA HIS A 158 40.74 31.36 18.93
C HIS A 158 41.93 31.27 17.96
#